data_563ba74ab6089158ffa9e3e9b5579e1c
#
_entry.id   563ba74ab6089158ffa9e3e9b5579e1c
#
_cell.length_a   1.000
_cell.length_b   1.000
_cell.length_c   1.000
_cell.angle_alpha   90.00
_cell.angle_beta   90.00
_cell.angle_gamma   90.00
#
_symmetry.space_group_name_H-M   'P 1'
#
loop_
_entity.id
_entity.type
_entity.pdbx_description
1 polymer ?
#
loop_
_entity_poly.entity_id
_entity_poly.type
_entity_poly.pdbx_seq_one_letter_code
_entity_poly.pdbx_strand_id
1 'polypeptide(L)'
;MIKTVNISILAVLVIALGASSCKKEDEESGETGGCMDVNSPHYSSSATYDNGTCEFLYVTDYELTSYEDIDWDLLINVDADVYIKVKRQSSSSWEFSSNTIDNADPNTVQIWSAPNQFQLLNETYVWELFDADNPPIDEDDAMASGSFNPVASGNNGVVVSESSDGLTIVKIHYSLH
;
A
#
# COMPACT_ATOMS: atom_id res chain seq x y z
N MET A 1 27.48 -30.68 -93.93
CA MET A 1 27.26 -29.24 -93.81
C MET A 1 26.86 -28.93 -92.35
N ILE A 2 27.84 -28.57 -91.56
CA ILE A 2 27.57 -28.24 -90.15
C ILE A 2 28.07 -26.82 -89.94
N LYS A 3 27.14 -25.90 -89.64
CA LYS A 3 27.43 -24.52 -89.31
C LYS A 3 27.85 -24.40 -87.89
N THR A 4 29.05 -23.94 -87.64
CA THR A 4 29.49 -23.56 -86.28
C THR A 4 28.94 -22.22 -85.87
N VAL A 5 28.27 -22.22 -84.72
CA VAL A 5 27.81 -20.99 -84.06
C VAL A 5 28.81 -20.60 -82.98
N ASN A 6 29.42 -19.47 -83.19
CA ASN A 6 30.30 -18.85 -82.19
C ASN A 6 29.45 -18.20 -81.09
N ILE A 7 29.54 -18.65 -79.82
CA ILE A 7 28.94 -18.04 -78.67
C ILE A 7 30.04 -17.17 -78.02
N SER A 8 29.88 -15.87 -78.15
CA SER A 8 30.67 -14.88 -77.40
C SER A 8 30.20 -14.89 -75.93
N ILE A 9 31.14 -15.28 -75.09
CA ILE A 9 30.90 -15.18 -73.62
C ILE A 9 31.15 -13.74 -73.24
N LEU A 10 30.03 -13.06 -72.89
CA LEU A 10 30.06 -11.73 -72.28
C LEU A 10 30.23 -11.90 -70.76
N ALA A 11 31.44 -11.60 -70.28
CA ALA A 11 31.75 -11.63 -68.88
C ALA A 11 31.07 -10.39 -68.22
N VAL A 12 30.01 -10.58 -67.50
CA VAL A 12 29.41 -9.53 -66.66
C VAL A 12 30.09 -9.54 -65.32
N LEU A 13 30.95 -8.52 -65.09
CA LEU A 13 31.59 -8.24 -63.83
C LEU A 13 30.57 -7.62 -62.87
N VAL A 14 29.98 -8.42 -61.99
CA VAL A 14 29.09 -7.94 -60.91
C VAL A 14 29.96 -7.40 -59.80
N ILE A 15 30.07 -6.07 -59.69
CA ILE A 15 30.67 -5.39 -58.55
C ILE A 15 29.66 -5.45 -57.41
N ALA A 16 29.85 -6.36 -56.49
CA ALA A 16 29.12 -6.41 -55.22
C ALA A 16 29.59 -5.22 -54.37
N LEU A 17 28.83 -4.13 -54.41
CA LEU A 17 28.91 -3.07 -53.42
C LEU A 17 28.39 -3.64 -52.09
N GLY A 18 29.32 -4.06 -51.25
CA GLY A 18 29.04 -4.39 -49.85
C GLY A 18 28.52 -3.14 -49.15
N ALA A 19 27.21 -2.99 -49.06
CA ALA A 19 26.63 -2.08 -48.12
C ALA A 19 26.94 -2.65 -46.73
N SER A 20 28.01 -2.15 -46.11
CA SER A 20 28.26 -2.27 -44.70
C SER A 20 27.12 -1.53 -43.99
N SER A 21 26.04 -2.25 -43.75
CA SER A 21 25.02 -1.80 -42.81
C SER A 21 25.72 -1.80 -41.44
N CYS A 22 26.25 -0.65 -41.04
CA CYS A 22 26.42 -0.38 -39.62
C CYS A 22 25.03 -0.47 -39.01
N LYS A 23 24.68 -1.65 -38.47
CA LYS A 23 23.75 -1.68 -37.37
C LYS A 23 24.41 -0.82 -36.30
N LYS A 24 23.96 0.43 -36.13
CA LYS A 24 23.97 1.01 -34.83
C LYS A 24 23.25 -0.05 -33.96
N GLU A 25 24.01 -0.74 -33.15
CA GLU A 25 23.48 -1.25 -31.92
C GLU A 25 22.96 0.02 -31.26
N ASP A 26 21.65 0.25 -31.33
CA ASP A 26 20.99 1.12 -30.40
C ASP A 26 21.38 0.50 -29.05
N GLU A 27 22.37 1.12 -28.40
CA GLU A 27 22.56 0.90 -26.98
C GLU A 27 21.17 1.20 -26.42
N GLU A 28 20.46 0.13 -26.08
CA GLU A 28 19.20 0.20 -25.37
C GLU A 28 19.55 1.07 -24.17
N SER A 29 19.09 2.32 -24.20
CA SER A 29 19.36 3.23 -23.10
C SER A 29 18.86 2.48 -21.89
N GLY A 30 19.77 2.17 -20.95
CA GLY A 30 19.45 1.34 -19.80
C GLY A 30 18.45 2.03 -18.85
N GLU A 31 17.58 2.85 -19.42
CA GLU A 31 16.52 3.59 -18.76
C GLU A 31 15.32 2.66 -18.55
N THR A 32 15.06 2.38 -17.29
CA THR A 32 13.91 1.59 -16.86
C THR A 32 12.85 2.54 -16.26
N GLY A 33 11.70 2.63 -16.89
CA GLY A 33 10.58 3.40 -16.37
C GLY A 33 9.87 2.67 -15.23
N GLY A 34 9.41 3.41 -14.22
CA GLY A 34 8.66 2.87 -13.09
C GLY A 34 8.33 3.93 -12.06
N CYS A 35 7.58 3.57 -11.04
CA CYS A 35 7.35 4.47 -9.91
C CYS A 35 8.62 4.63 -9.08
N MET A 36 9.05 5.88 -8.85
CA MET A 36 10.24 6.20 -8.05
C MET A 36 9.90 6.68 -6.63
N ASP A 37 8.64 6.79 -6.26
CA ASP A 37 8.23 7.19 -4.91
C ASP A 37 8.13 5.95 -3.99
N VAL A 38 8.93 5.95 -2.94
CA VAL A 38 9.00 4.86 -1.95
C VAL A 38 7.71 4.65 -1.15
N ASN A 39 6.80 5.64 -1.15
CA ASN A 39 5.50 5.55 -0.51
C ASN A 39 4.44 4.87 -1.38
N SER A 40 4.77 4.59 -2.64
CA SER A 40 3.89 3.88 -3.54
C SER A 40 4.07 2.36 -3.37
N PRO A 41 2.99 1.56 -3.37
CA PRO A 41 3.08 0.10 -3.44
C PRO A 41 3.68 -0.39 -4.77
N HIS A 42 3.72 0.48 -5.79
CA HIS A 42 4.32 0.22 -7.10
C HIS A 42 5.77 0.72 -7.22
N TYR A 43 6.41 1.11 -6.10
CA TYR A 43 7.80 1.55 -6.09
C TYR A 43 8.73 0.52 -6.74
N SER A 44 9.57 0.98 -7.65
CA SER A 44 10.60 0.17 -8.29
C SER A 44 11.98 0.74 -8.04
N SER A 45 12.80 0.05 -7.27
CA SER A 45 14.19 0.46 -7.03
C SER A 45 15.09 0.38 -8.27
N SER A 46 14.64 -0.27 -9.34
CA SER A 46 15.34 -0.35 -10.62
C SER A 46 14.92 0.75 -11.60
N ALA A 47 13.90 1.55 -11.29
CA ALA A 47 13.48 2.65 -12.14
C ALA A 47 14.55 3.74 -12.18
N THR A 48 14.86 4.21 -13.38
CA THR A 48 15.79 5.32 -13.63
C THR A 48 15.07 6.62 -13.97
N TYR A 49 13.76 6.53 -14.30
CA TYR A 49 12.88 7.67 -14.43
C TYR A 49 11.44 7.30 -14.01
N ASP A 50 10.71 8.29 -13.49
CA ASP A 50 9.29 8.14 -13.16
C ASP A 50 8.45 8.15 -14.44
N ASN A 51 7.70 7.08 -14.67
CA ASN A 51 6.83 6.91 -15.82
C ASN A 51 5.35 7.23 -15.53
N GLY A 52 5.06 7.79 -14.34
CA GLY A 52 3.70 8.16 -13.91
C GLY A 52 2.85 6.98 -13.42
N THR A 53 3.47 5.86 -13.05
CA THR A 53 2.75 4.68 -12.53
C THR A 53 2.67 4.63 -11.01
N CYS A 54 3.05 5.72 -10.31
CA CYS A 54 2.88 5.81 -8.88
C CYS A 54 1.40 5.92 -8.52
N GLU A 55 0.96 5.06 -7.64
CA GLU A 55 -0.34 5.14 -6.95
C GLU A 55 -0.09 5.18 -5.46
N PHE A 56 -0.99 5.78 -4.69
CA PHE A 56 -0.85 5.95 -3.26
C PHE A 56 -2.05 5.39 -2.52
N LEU A 57 -1.82 4.97 -1.27
CA LEU A 57 -2.83 4.39 -0.41
C LEU A 57 -3.55 5.50 0.38
N TYR A 58 -4.87 5.51 0.36
CA TYR A 58 -5.70 6.43 1.15
C TYR A 58 -6.68 5.66 2.00
N VAL A 59 -6.65 5.89 3.32
CA VAL A 59 -7.57 5.23 4.26
C VAL A 59 -9.01 5.61 3.92
N THR A 60 -9.88 4.62 3.88
CA THR A 60 -11.34 4.81 3.77
C THR A 60 -12.02 4.64 5.10
N ASP A 61 -11.65 3.62 5.87
CA ASP A 61 -12.21 3.34 7.17
C ASP A 61 -11.30 2.43 8.02
N TYR A 62 -11.56 2.41 9.33
CA TYR A 62 -11.02 1.48 10.28
C TYR A 62 -12.14 0.56 10.78
N GLU A 63 -11.91 -0.74 10.75
CA GLU A 63 -12.83 -1.77 11.18
C GLU A 63 -12.27 -2.50 12.40
N LEU A 64 -12.94 -2.43 13.54
CA LEU A 64 -12.69 -3.26 14.70
C LEU A 64 -13.49 -4.55 14.55
N THR A 65 -12.82 -5.67 14.41
CA THR A 65 -13.48 -6.97 14.20
C THR A 65 -13.78 -7.68 15.52
N SER A 66 -12.88 -7.51 16.50
CA SER A 66 -13.01 -8.07 17.84
C SER A 66 -12.14 -7.32 18.83
N TYR A 67 -12.49 -7.38 20.09
CA TYR A 67 -11.67 -6.96 21.21
C TYR A 67 -11.97 -7.84 22.42
N GLU A 68 -11.18 -7.74 23.51
CA GLU A 68 -11.31 -8.56 24.69
C GLU A 68 -12.63 -8.25 25.41
N ASP A 69 -13.48 -9.29 25.57
CA ASP A 69 -14.80 -9.20 26.25
C ASP A 69 -14.61 -9.30 27.76
N ILE A 70 -14.23 -8.18 28.39
CA ILE A 70 -14.16 -8.02 29.86
C ILE A 70 -14.95 -6.79 30.28
N ASP A 71 -15.20 -6.68 31.57
CA ASP A 71 -15.86 -5.50 32.15
C ASP A 71 -14.86 -4.35 32.24
N TRP A 72 -15.00 -3.40 31.31
CA TRP A 72 -14.17 -2.19 31.23
C TRP A 72 -14.68 -1.08 32.13
N ASP A 73 -16.00 -1.04 32.39
CA ASP A 73 -16.67 -0.07 33.26
C ASP A 73 -16.72 -0.51 34.73
N LEU A 74 -16.24 0.32 35.63
CA LEU A 74 -16.16 0.01 37.07
C LEU A 74 -17.52 -0.13 37.78
N LEU A 75 -18.60 0.37 37.21
CA LEU A 75 -19.87 0.54 37.95
C LEU A 75 -21.07 -0.18 37.33
N ILE A 76 -21.01 -0.59 36.10
CA ILE A 76 -22.15 -1.16 35.38
C ILE A 76 -21.63 -2.23 34.41
N ASN A 77 -22.30 -3.36 34.37
CA ASN A 77 -21.99 -4.43 33.41
C ASN A 77 -22.55 -4.05 32.03
N VAL A 78 -21.82 -3.16 31.31
CA VAL A 78 -22.10 -2.67 29.97
C VAL A 78 -20.85 -2.88 29.08
N ASP A 79 -21.07 -2.94 27.78
CA ASP A 79 -19.98 -3.03 26.82
C ASP A 79 -19.22 -1.69 26.75
N ALA A 80 -17.95 -1.72 26.39
CA ALA A 80 -17.07 -0.57 26.32
C ALA A 80 -17.57 0.52 25.34
N ASP A 81 -17.27 1.77 25.65
CA ASP A 81 -17.47 2.93 24.78
C ASP A 81 -16.22 3.16 23.92
N VAL A 82 -16.12 2.44 22.79
CA VAL A 82 -14.85 2.30 22.07
C VAL A 82 -14.54 3.43 21.09
N TYR A 83 -13.27 3.85 21.08
CA TYR A 83 -12.72 4.70 20.02
C TYR A 83 -11.28 4.33 19.68
N ILE A 84 -10.81 4.65 18.48
CA ILE A 84 -9.47 4.33 18.00
C ILE A 84 -8.68 5.60 17.69
N LYS A 85 -7.39 5.59 18.02
CA LYS A 85 -6.40 6.58 17.61
C LYS A 85 -5.33 5.93 16.75
N VAL A 86 -4.86 6.63 15.72
CA VAL A 86 -3.82 6.14 14.82
C VAL A 86 -2.78 7.25 14.57
N LYS A 87 -1.50 6.87 14.55
CA LYS A 87 -0.39 7.76 14.19
C LYS A 87 0.74 6.96 13.53
N ARG A 88 1.63 7.66 12.83
CA ARG A 88 2.92 7.09 12.47
C ARG A 88 3.72 6.83 13.74
N GLN A 89 4.45 5.74 13.78
CA GLN A 89 5.34 5.41 14.92
C GLN A 89 6.40 6.51 15.15
N SER A 90 6.80 7.19 14.08
CA SER A 90 7.74 8.32 14.13
C SER A 90 7.12 9.62 14.66
N SER A 91 5.79 9.72 14.74
CA SER A 91 5.05 10.94 15.17
C SER A 91 4.85 10.97 16.68
N SER A 92 4.96 12.15 17.26
CA SER A 92 4.62 12.40 18.68
C SER A 92 3.14 12.71 18.91
N SER A 93 2.35 12.94 17.84
CA SER A 93 0.93 13.29 17.91
C SER A 93 0.09 12.32 17.11
N TRP A 94 -1.15 12.12 17.56
CA TRP A 94 -2.15 11.35 16.84
C TRP A 94 -2.54 12.06 15.53
N GLU A 95 -2.59 11.32 14.43
CA GLU A 95 -2.96 11.83 13.11
C GLU A 95 -4.45 11.58 12.82
N PHE A 96 -5.01 10.56 13.45
CA PHE A 96 -6.42 10.24 13.42
C PHE A 96 -6.91 9.92 14.84
N SER A 97 -8.12 10.36 15.17
CA SER A 97 -8.91 9.94 16.33
C SER A 97 -10.36 9.82 15.88
N SER A 98 -10.95 8.66 16.09
CA SER A 98 -12.35 8.43 15.75
C SER A 98 -13.29 9.14 16.74
N ASN A 99 -14.58 9.16 16.40
CA ASN A 99 -15.64 9.34 17.39
C ASN A 99 -15.79 8.05 18.21
N THR A 100 -16.35 8.18 19.39
CA THR A 100 -16.72 7.05 20.25
C THR A 100 -17.93 6.32 19.69
N ILE A 101 -17.96 5.00 19.85
CA ILE A 101 -19.12 4.13 19.64
C ILE A 101 -19.53 3.61 21.02
N ASP A 102 -20.67 4.09 21.51
CA ASP A 102 -21.16 3.79 22.84
C ASP A 102 -21.65 2.33 22.95
N ASN A 103 -21.32 1.65 24.03
CA ASN A 103 -21.71 0.27 24.34
C ASN A 103 -21.45 -0.69 23.13
N ALA A 104 -20.24 -0.72 22.65
CA ALA A 104 -19.85 -1.51 21.50
C ALA A 104 -19.74 -3.00 21.88
N ASP A 105 -20.62 -3.83 21.35
CA ASP A 105 -20.56 -5.29 21.55
C ASP A 105 -19.25 -5.86 20.96
N PRO A 106 -18.41 -6.54 21.77
CA PRO A 106 -17.12 -7.09 21.33
C PRO A 106 -17.24 -8.15 20.22
N ASN A 107 -18.42 -8.71 20.01
CA ASN A 107 -18.71 -9.69 18.97
C ASN A 107 -19.35 -9.06 17.72
N THR A 108 -19.50 -7.75 17.69
CA THR A 108 -20.07 -7.01 16.56
C THR A 108 -18.99 -6.12 15.93
N VAL A 109 -18.91 -6.14 14.61
CA VAL A 109 -17.98 -5.30 13.86
C VAL A 109 -18.33 -3.83 14.03
N GLN A 110 -17.35 -3.03 14.47
CA GLN A 110 -17.45 -1.58 14.57
C GLN A 110 -16.66 -0.91 13.44
N ILE A 111 -17.18 0.18 12.86
CA ILE A 111 -16.56 0.85 11.72
C ILE A 111 -16.50 2.37 11.95
N TRP A 112 -15.31 2.94 11.76
CA TRP A 112 -15.08 4.37 11.78
C TRP A 112 -14.60 4.84 10.40
N SER A 113 -15.36 5.74 9.78
CA SER A 113 -14.92 6.37 8.53
C SER A 113 -13.71 7.27 8.76
N ALA A 114 -12.69 7.14 7.93
CA ALA A 114 -11.53 8.03 7.94
C ALA A 114 -11.79 9.28 7.08
N PRO A 115 -11.15 10.42 7.40
CA PRO A 115 -11.26 11.61 6.56
C PRO A 115 -10.77 11.31 5.15
N ASN A 116 -11.52 11.76 4.15
CA ASN A 116 -11.06 11.71 2.76
C ASN A 116 -9.69 12.37 2.65
N GLN A 117 -8.72 11.68 2.01
CA GLN A 117 -7.34 12.14 1.79
C GLN A 117 -6.34 11.85 2.90
N PHE A 118 -6.63 11.00 3.88
CA PHE A 118 -5.60 10.51 4.77
C PHE A 118 -4.70 9.52 4.03
N GLN A 119 -3.57 10.02 3.52
CA GLN A 119 -2.60 9.21 2.78
C GLN A 119 -1.75 8.37 3.74
N LEU A 120 -1.66 7.09 3.45
CA LEU A 120 -0.75 6.18 4.14
C LEU A 120 0.61 6.14 3.43
N LEU A 121 1.67 6.38 4.18
CA LEU A 121 3.06 6.33 3.71
C LEU A 121 3.66 4.95 3.96
N ASN A 122 4.80 4.67 3.33
CA ASN A 122 5.57 3.45 3.61
C ASN A 122 6.33 3.56 4.93
N GLU A 123 5.58 3.67 6.02
CA GLU A 123 6.07 3.77 7.39
C GLU A 123 5.27 2.83 8.29
N THR A 124 5.80 2.57 9.48
CA THR A 124 5.04 1.86 10.51
C THR A 124 4.08 2.83 11.19
N TYR A 125 2.81 2.46 11.21
CA TYR A 125 1.76 3.09 12.00
C TYR A 125 1.51 2.29 13.26
N VAL A 126 1.07 2.99 14.31
CA VAL A 126 0.57 2.38 15.55
C VAL A 126 -0.88 2.82 15.75
N TRP A 127 -1.68 1.91 16.22
CA TRP A 127 -3.05 2.20 16.65
C TRP A 127 -3.21 1.83 18.13
N GLU A 128 -4.07 2.56 18.81
CA GLU A 128 -4.51 2.27 20.17
C GLU A 128 -6.03 2.34 20.22
N LEU A 129 -6.65 1.35 20.86
CA LEU A 129 -8.07 1.27 21.15
C LEU A 129 -8.27 1.67 22.59
N PHE A 130 -9.29 2.49 22.85
CA PHE A 130 -9.63 3.01 24.15
C PHE A 130 -11.08 2.73 24.46
N ASP A 131 -11.37 2.56 25.75
CA ASP A 131 -12.67 2.77 26.36
C ASP A 131 -12.78 4.23 26.80
N ALA A 132 -13.87 4.88 26.45
CA ALA A 132 -14.10 6.30 26.73
C ALA A 132 -14.91 6.47 28.00
N ASP A 133 -14.28 6.90 29.06
CA ASP A 133 -14.89 7.16 30.36
C ASP A 133 -15.38 8.59 30.54
N ASN A 134 -16.13 8.83 31.62
CA ASN A 134 -16.66 10.13 31.97
C ASN A 134 -15.75 10.87 32.97
N PRO A 135 -14.84 11.77 32.53
CA PRO A 135 -14.05 12.58 33.47
C PRO A 135 -14.94 13.52 34.30
N PRO A 136 -14.63 13.80 35.59
CA PRO A 136 -13.41 13.42 36.28
C PRO A 136 -13.53 12.14 37.12
N ILE A 137 -14.51 11.29 36.87
CA ILE A 137 -14.78 10.10 37.68
C ILE A 137 -13.79 8.99 37.29
N ASP A 138 -13.52 8.85 36.01
CA ASP A 138 -12.56 7.93 35.45
C ASP A 138 -11.81 8.55 34.26
N GLU A 139 -10.68 8.00 33.87
CA GLU A 139 -9.91 8.40 32.69
C GLU A 139 -10.05 7.27 31.65
N ASP A 140 -10.00 7.63 30.38
CA ASP A 140 -10.09 6.66 29.27
C ASP A 140 -9.07 5.52 29.43
N ASP A 141 -9.56 4.29 29.44
CA ASP A 141 -8.72 3.09 29.55
C ASP A 141 -8.15 2.66 28.19
N ALA A 142 -6.84 2.38 28.17
CA ALA A 142 -6.19 1.82 26.98
C ALA A 142 -6.45 0.31 26.94
N MET A 143 -7.30 -0.13 26.03
CA MET A 143 -7.74 -1.52 25.90
C MET A 143 -6.73 -2.39 25.13
N ALA A 144 -6.24 -1.90 24.00
CA ALA A 144 -5.36 -2.65 23.12
C ALA A 144 -4.52 -1.73 22.23
N SER A 145 -3.43 -2.26 21.71
CA SER A 145 -2.60 -1.56 20.72
C SER A 145 -1.99 -2.54 19.72
N GLY A 146 -1.72 -2.04 18.53
CA GLY A 146 -1.03 -2.80 17.49
C GLY A 146 -0.31 -1.90 16.50
N SER A 147 0.30 -2.51 15.50
CA SER A 147 1.04 -1.77 14.48
C SER A 147 0.90 -2.40 13.10
N PHE A 148 1.05 -1.57 12.07
CA PHE A 148 1.02 -2.03 10.67
C PHE A 148 1.91 -1.14 9.78
N ASN A 149 2.35 -1.72 8.65
CA ASN A 149 2.91 -0.94 7.54
C ASN A 149 2.00 -1.17 6.32
N PRO A 150 1.35 -0.13 5.79
CA PRO A 150 0.33 -0.29 4.74
C PRO A 150 0.91 -0.79 3.42
N VAL A 151 2.14 -0.40 3.07
CA VAL A 151 2.79 -0.82 1.82
C VAL A 151 3.31 -2.25 1.93
N ALA A 152 3.88 -2.63 3.07
CA ALA A 152 4.45 -3.96 3.28
C ALA A 152 3.39 -5.04 3.55
N SER A 153 2.28 -4.70 4.23
CA SER A 153 1.27 -5.65 4.71
C SER A 153 -0.07 -5.55 3.99
N GLY A 154 -0.28 -4.50 3.17
CA GLY A 154 -1.54 -4.27 2.47
C GLY A 154 -1.80 -5.32 1.39
N ASN A 155 -3.03 -5.82 1.32
CA ASN A 155 -3.48 -6.76 0.32
C ASN A 155 -4.95 -6.48 -0.04
N ASN A 156 -5.22 -6.32 -1.33
CA ASN A 156 -6.59 -6.13 -1.85
C ASN A 156 -7.43 -5.04 -1.15
N GLY A 157 -6.81 -3.90 -0.84
CA GLY A 157 -7.51 -2.76 -0.24
C GLY A 157 -7.67 -2.83 1.28
N VAL A 158 -6.99 -3.76 1.96
CA VAL A 158 -7.04 -3.89 3.41
C VAL A 158 -5.69 -4.28 4.02
N VAL A 159 -5.39 -3.73 5.19
CA VAL A 159 -4.35 -4.22 6.09
C VAL A 159 -5.03 -4.80 7.32
N VAL A 160 -4.63 -5.99 7.74
CA VAL A 160 -5.07 -6.58 9.01
C VAL A 160 -3.96 -6.40 10.04
N SER A 161 -4.31 -5.86 11.20
CA SER A 161 -3.39 -5.66 12.32
C SER A 161 -4.00 -6.23 13.59
N GLU A 162 -3.20 -6.97 14.34
CA GLU A 162 -3.61 -7.62 15.58
C GLU A 162 -2.85 -6.99 16.75
N SER A 163 -3.48 -6.98 17.93
CA SER A 163 -2.80 -6.68 19.18
C SER A 163 -1.79 -7.77 19.55
N SER A 164 -0.87 -7.48 20.47
CA SER A 164 0.18 -8.43 20.86
C SER A 164 -0.32 -9.74 21.48
N ASP A 165 -1.51 -9.72 22.06
CA ASP A 165 -2.21 -10.87 22.62
C ASP A 165 -3.10 -11.61 21.61
N GLY A 166 -3.34 -11.01 20.43
CA GLY A 166 -4.19 -11.55 19.35
C GLY A 166 -5.70 -11.47 19.63
N LEU A 167 -6.13 -10.78 20.69
CA LEU A 167 -7.55 -10.69 21.05
C LEU A 167 -8.26 -9.54 20.31
N THR A 168 -7.52 -8.48 19.99
CA THR A 168 -8.05 -7.31 19.26
C THR A 168 -7.55 -7.32 17.83
N ILE A 169 -8.49 -7.26 16.89
CA ILE A 169 -8.21 -7.26 15.45
C ILE A 169 -8.79 -6.00 14.82
N VAL A 170 -7.90 -5.21 14.23
CA VAL A 170 -8.24 -3.99 13.48
C VAL A 170 -7.90 -4.19 12.01
N LYS A 171 -8.85 -3.86 11.12
CA LYS A 171 -8.61 -3.79 9.68
C LYS A 171 -8.61 -2.34 9.24
N ILE A 172 -7.64 -1.99 8.45
CA ILE A 172 -7.48 -0.66 7.86
C ILE A 172 -7.81 -0.80 6.39
N HIS A 173 -8.96 -0.28 5.98
CA HIS A 173 -9.39 -0.27 4.59
C HIS A 173 -8.83 0.95 3.86
N TYR A 174 -8.41 0.75 2.61
CA TYR A 174 -7.82 1.81 1.79
C TYR A 174 -8.21 1.68 0.32
N SER A 175 -8.13 2.80 -0.37
CA SER A 175 -8.19 2.88 -1.84
C SER A 175 -6.85 3.32 -2.43
N LEU A 176 -6.61 2.96 -3.69
CA LEU A 176 -5.47 3.40 -4.48
C LEU A 176 -5.88 4.58 -5.37
N HIS A 177 -5.05 5.61 -5.42
CA HIS A 177 -5.23 6.79 -6.29
C HIS A 177 -3.90 7.24 -6.89
#